data_9e29e9bade61c01dc14567f7aa3c5672
#
_entry.id   9e29e9bade61c01dc14567f7aa3c5672
#
_cell.length_a   1.000
_cell.length_b   1.000
_cell.length_c   1.000
_cell.angle_alpha   90.00
_cell.angle_beta   90.00
_cell.angle_gamma   90.00
#
_symmetry.space_group_name_H-M   'P 1'
#
loop_
_entity.id
_entity.type
_entity.pdbx_description
1 polymer ?
#
loop_
_entity_poly.entity_id
_entity_poly.type
_entity_poly.pdbx_seq_one_letter_code
_entity_poly.pdbx_strand_id
1 'polypeptide(L)'
;KFYPSFMSDQSIGFLIPFIRNTSFWIRNSVGQSLGERTSALSHFYFGGFGNNYVDWQPSEQYRNTLSFPGAEIDALPAYNYVKTMGELNLFPVRLRGVGFTWLYPTYIQPSLFGTHLMTNFDRRDQMAHIFNCGGQIDIQLVLFSYLKTTWSFGYAKMFRPGEKSTNQFMLSLKLLGN
;
A
#
# COMPACT_ATOMS: atom_id res chain seq x y z
N LYS A 1 -8.69 -29.77 9.43
CA LYS A 1 -8.62 -29.44 7.98
C LYS A 1 -7.35 -28.67 7.71
N PHE A 2 -6.72 -28.91 6.56
CA PHE A 2 -5.49 -28.23 6.12
C PHE A 2 -5.83 -27.30 4.94
N TYR A 3 -5.38 -26.06 4.98
CA TYR A 3 -5.68 -25.01 3.98
C TYR A 3 -4.38 -24.48 3.38
N PRO A 4 -3.72 -25.22 2.46
CA PRO A 4 -2.48 -24.76 1.87
C PRO A 4 -2.73 -23.60 0.91
N SER A 5 -1.81 -22.64 0.89
CA SER A 5 -1.81 -21.55 -0.06
C SER A 5 -0.37 -21.25 -0.51
N PHE A 6 -0.26 -20.75 -1.72
CA PHE A 6 1.00 -20.29 -2.30
C PHE A 6 0.90 -18.80 -2.61
N MET A 7 1.94 -18.05 -2.31
CA MET A 7 2.05 -16.63 -2.63
C MET A 7 3.48 -16.32 -3.08
N SER A 8 3.62 -15.52 -4.13
CA SER A 8 4.91 -15.06 -4.65
C SER A 8 4.86 -13.56 -4.93
N ASP A 9 5.81 -12.84 -4.38
CA ASP A 9 5.97 -11.40 -4.52
C ASP A 9 7.25 -11.07 -5.27
N GLN A 10 7.16 -10.16 -6.24
CA GLN A 10 8.28 -9.68 -7.03
C GLN A 10 8.26 -8.15 -7.09
N SER A 11 9.39 -7.51 -6.94
CA SER A 11 9.52 -6.06 -7.07
C SER A 11 10.74 -5.68 -7.88
N ILE A 12 10.54 -4.75 -8.84
CA ILE A 12 11.60 -4.21 -9.69
C ILE A 12 11.53 -2.68 -9.60
N GLY A 13 12.66 -2.04 -9.33
CA GLY A 13 12.75 -0.60 -9.18
C GLY A 13 13.72 0.03 -10.18
N PHE A 14 13.36 1.20 -10.70
CA PHE A 14 14.15 1.99 -11.62
C PHE A 14 14.32 3.41 -11.09
N LEU A 15 15.54 3.93 -11.13
CA LEU A 15 15.77 5.36 -10.91
C LEU A 15 15.41 6.12 -12.17
N ILE A 16 14.71 7.24 -12.01
CA ILE A 16 14.37 8.12 -13.13
C ILE A 16 15.55 9.10 -13.35
N PRO A 17 16.31 8.97 -14.45
CA PRO A 17 17.56 9.71 -14.61
C PRO A 17 17.38 11.22 -14.75
N PHE A 18 16.22 11.68 -15.22
CA PHE A 18 15.92 13.09 -15.45
C PHE A 18 15.42 13.84 -14.20
N ILE A 19 14.98 13.11 -13.17
CA ILE A 19 14.46 13.71 -11.92
C ILE A 19 15.25 13.15 -10.75
N ARG A 20 16.01 14.01 -10.12
CA ARG A 20 16.93 13.64 -9.04
C ARG A 20 16.18 12.97 -7.87
N ASN A 21 16.69 11.82 -7.39
CA ASN A 21 16.11 11.05 -6.28
C ASN A 21 14.65 10.63 -6.46
N THR A 22 14.20 10.41 -7.69
CA THR A 22 12.88 9.88 -8.02
C THR A 22 13.04 8.46 -8.52
N SER A 23 12.18 7.55 -8.06
CA SER A 23 12.21 6.15 -8.46
C SER A 23 10.82 5.67 -8.85
N PHE A 24 10.78 4.78 -9.84
CA PHE A 24 9.57 4.07 -10.23
C PHE A 24 9.73 2.58 -9.90
N TRP A 25 8.72 2.00 -9.28
CA TRP A 25 8.69 0.60 -8.89
C TRP A 25 7.51 -0.11 -9.50
N ILE A 26 7.73 -1.33 -9.95
CA ILE A 26 6.69 -2.28 -10.32
C ILE A 26 6.73 -3.40 -9.31
N ARG A 27 5.59 -3.68 -8.68
CA ARG A 27 5.42 -4.76 -7.71
C ARG A 27 4.34 -5.69 -8.20
N ASN A 28 4.69 -6.96 -8.36
CA ASN A 28 3.77 -8.01 -8.76
C ASN A 28 3.61 -9.01 -7.63
N SER A 29 2.38 -9.41 -7.38
CA SER A 29 2.06 -10.47 -6.43
C SER A 29 1.07 -11.42 -7.06
N VAL A 30 1.32 -12.71 -6.92
CA VAL A 30 0.45 -13.78 -7.39
C VAL A 30 0.19 -14.73 -6.23
N GLY A 31 -1.06 -15.12 -6.05
CA GLY A 31 -1.44 -16.09 -5.02
C GLY A 31 -2.47 -17.08 -5.51
N GLN A 32 -2.34 -18.31 -5.02
CA GLN A 32 -3.25 -19.42 -5.29
C GLN A 32 -3.53 -20.16 -4.00
N SER A 33 -4.80 -20.31 -3.66
CA SER A 33 -5.23 -21.23 -2.61
C SER A 33 -5.45 -22.62 -3.18
N LEU A 34 -5.14 -23.65 -2.39
CA LEU A 34 -5.38 -25.05 -2.70
C LEU A 34 -6.38 -25.68 -1.73
N GLY A 35 -6.94 -24.87 -0.83
CA GLY A 35 -7.94 -25.32 0.15
C GLY A 35 -9.36 -25.46 -0.43
N GLU A 36 -10.28 -25.79 0.44
CA GLU A 36 -11.70 -25.90 0.10
C GLU A 36 -12.27 -24.49 -0.18
N ARG A 37 -12.80 -24.27 -1.39
CA ARG A 37 -13.24 -22.95 -1.85
C ARG A 37 -14.44 -22.38 -1.06
N THR A 38 -15.23 -23.22 -0.45
CA THR A 38 -16.36 -22.82 0.41
C THR A 38 -15.93 -22.30 1.77
N SER A 39 -14.68 -22.54 2.17
CA SER A 39 -14.14 -22.10 3.43
C SER A 39 -13.57 -20.69 3.33
N ALA A 40 -13.97 -19.80 4.23
CA ALA A 40 -13.40 -18.45 4.35
C ALA A 40 -11.88 -18.47 4.58
N LEU A 41 -11.35 -19.51 5.24
CA LEU A 41 -9.91 -19.68 5.50
C LEU A 41 -9.09 -20.01 4.25
N SER A 42 -9.75 -20.30 3.12
CA SER A 42 -9.10 -20.56 1.83
C SER A 42 -9.04 -19.33 0.92
N HIS A 43 -9.37 -18.14 1.42
CA HIS A 43 -9.37 -16.93 0.64
C HIS A 43 -8.30 -15.96 1.10
N PHE A 44 -7.73 -15.23 0.14
CA PHE A 44 -6.96 -14.03 0.40
C PHE A 44 -7.95 -12.85 0.51
N TYR A 45 -7.77 -11.99 1.48
CA TYR A 45 -8.64 -10.84 1.71
C TYR A 45 -7.86 -9.57 1.45
N PHE A 46 -8.34 -8.79 0.47
CA PHE A 46 -7.72 -7.51 0.10
C PHE A 46 -8.55 -6.35 0.61
N GLY A 47 -7.89 -5.29 1.02
CA GLY A 47 -8.53 -4.04 1.38
C GLY A 47 -7.65 -3.14 2.24
N GLY A 48 -8.03 -1.88 2.31
CA GLY A 48 -7.36 -0.88 3.13
C GLY A 48 -5.95 -0.52 2.69
N PHE A 49 -5.36 0.45 3.37
CA PHE A 49 -3.96 0.86 3.18
C PHE A 49 -2.92 -0.14 3.73
N GLY A 50 -3.35 -1.20 4.34
CA GLY A 50 -2.52 -2.17 5.03
C GLY A 50 -2.91 -2.26 6.50
N ASN A 51 -3.23 -3.46 6.92
CA ASN A 51 -3.76 -3.72 8.26
C ASN A 51 -2.62 -4.18 9.18
N ASN A 52 -1.69 -3.28 9.46
CA ASN A 52 -0.48 -3.66 10.16
C ASN A 52 -0.35 -2.94 11.49
N TYR A 53 -0.58 -3.68 12.55
CA TYR A 53 -0.51 -3.21 13.95
C TYR A 53 0.89 -3.36 14.57
N VAL A 54 1.92 -3.69 13.76
CA VAL A 54 3.28 -3.91 14.27
C VAL A 54 4.15 -2.69 14.02
N ASP A 55 4.73 -2.12 15.07
CA ASP A 55 5.51 -0.86 15.07
C ASP A 55 6.78 -0.82 14.19
N TRP A 56 7.24 -1.97 13.69
CA TRP A 56 8.49 -2.09 12.93
C TRP A 56 8.34 -2.02 11.42
N GLN A 57 7.16 -1.65 10.91
CA GLN A 57 6.87 -1.68 9.48
C GLN A 57 7.16 -0.34 8.78
N PRO A 58 7.44 -0.38 7.45
CA PRO A 58 7.59 0.84 6.67
C PRO A 58 6.33 1.71 6.73
N SER A 59 6.51 3.02 6.59
CA SER A 59 5.39 3.99 6.58
C SER A 59 4.45 3.79 5.39
N GLU A 60 4.97 3.23 4.30
CA GLU A 60 4.21 2.96 3.08
C GLU A 60 3.45 1.62 3.16
N GLN A 61 2.45 1.58 4.01
CA GLN A 61 1.65 0.38 4.28
C GLN A 61 0.89 -0.13 3.04
N TYR A 62 0.60 0.73 2.06
CA TYR A 62 -0.02 0.35 0.78
C TYR A 62 0.83 -0.65 -0.04
N ARG A 63 2.12 -0.82 0.30
CA ARG A 63 3.01 -1.82 -0.30
C ARG A 63 2.75 -3.25 0.16
N ASN A 64 2.00 -3.43 1.22
CA ASN A 64 1.64 -4.76 1.70
C ASN A 64 0.92 -5.53 0.59
N THR A 65 1.24 -6.81 0.47
CA THR A 65 0.68 -7.70 -0.55
C THR A 65 -0.85 -7.73 -0.54
N LEU A 66 -1.46 -7.79 0.63
CA LEU A 66 -2.92 -7.83 0.78
C LEU A 66 -3.57 -6.45 0.90
N SER A 67 -2.80 -5.36 0.93
CA SER A 67 -3.37 -4.02 0.90
C SER A 67 -4.01 -3.71 -0.45
N PHE A 68 -5.15 -3.03 -0.42
CA PHE A 68 -5.80 -2.47 -1.60
C PHE A 68 -6.50 -1.17 -1.22
N PRO A 69 -5.75 -0.05 -1.20
CA PRO A 69 -6.27 1.26 -0.81
C PRO A 69 -7.48 1.69 -1.65
N GLY A 70 -8.48 2.28 -0.99
CA GLY A 70 -9.74 2.65 -1.62
C GLY A 70 -10.86 1.64 -1.40
N ALA A 71 -10.54 0.39 -1.03
CA ALA A 71 -11.50 -0.61 -0.54
C ALA A 71 -11.54 -0.61 0.99
N GLU A 72 -12.66 -1.03 1.56
CA GLU A 72 -12.71 -1.33 3.00
C GLU A 72 -11.77 -2.48 3.35
N ILE A 73 -11.35 -2.54 4.61
CA ILE A 73 -10.44 -3.59 5.10
C ILE A 73 -11.08 -4.97 4.87
N ASP A 74 -10.31 -5.88 4.27
CA ASP A 74 -10.71 -7.28 4.00
C ASP A 74 -11.99 -7.44 3.15
N ALA A 75 -12.39 -6.39 2.41
CA ALA A 75 -13.65 -6.40 1.65
C ALA A 75 -13.60 -7.21 0.35
N LEU A 76 -12.42 -7.52 -0.17
CA LEU A 76 -12.25 -8.16 -1.47
C LEU A 76 -11.69 -9.59 -1.30
N PRO A 77 -12.55 -10.62 -1.16
CA PRO A 77 -12.10 -12.00 -1.07
C PRO A 77 -11.66 -12.54 -2.43
N ALA A 78 -10.56 -13.27 -2.47
CA ALA A 78 -10.05 -13.93 -3.66
C ALA A 78 -9.51 -15.33 -3.34
N TYR A 79 -9.88 -16.33 -4.12
CA TYR A 79 -9.32 -17.68 -4.00
C TYR A 79 -7.97 -17.79 -4.71
N ASN A 80 -7.84 -17.10 -5.83
CA ASN A 80 -6.57 -16.83 -6.50
C ASN A 80 -6.55 -15.38 -7.01
N TYR A 81 -5.35 -14.84 -7.18
CA TYR A 81 -5.21 -13.44 -7.59
C TYR A 81 -3.89 -13.18 -8.33
N VAL A 82 -3.93 -12.13 -9.13
CA VAL A 82 -2.76 -11.44 -9.67
C VAL A 82 -2.91 -9.96 -9.35
N LYS A 83 -1.95 -9.40 -8.63
CA LYS A 83 -1.91 -7.99 -8.26
C LYS A 83 -0.66 -7.36 -8.87
N THR A 84 -0.83 -6.28 -9.62
CA THR A 84 0.26 -5.48 -10.17
C THR A 84 0.12 -4.04 -9.69
N MET A 85 1.15 -3.50 -9.07
CA MET A 85 1.19 -2.14 -8.58
C MET A 85 2.36 -1.38 -9.22
N GLY A 86 2.05 -0.21 -9.80
CA GLY A 86 3.03 0.80 -10.16
C GLY A 86 3.13 1.83 -9.05
N GLU A 87 4.36 2.18 -8.65
CA GLU A 87 4.63 3.15 -7.60
C GLU A 87 5.68 4.16 -8.06
N LEU A 88 5.37 5.44 -7.93
CA LEU A 88 6.27 6.55 -8.20
C LEU A 88 6.64 7.24 -6.89
N ASN A 89 7.87 7.06 -6.44
CA ASN A 89 8.42 7.79 -5.29
C ASN A 89 9.07 9.07 -5.80
N LEU A 90 8.48 10.19 -5.45
CA LEU A 90 9.03 11.50 -5.79
C LEU A 90 10.21 11.85 -4.87
N PHE A 91 10.99 12.84 -5.28
CA PHE A 91 12.14 13.28 -4.49
C PHE A 91 11.73 13.79 -3.11
N PRO A 92 12.48 13.45 -2.05
CA PRO A 92 12.23 13.96 -0.71
C PRO A 92 12.61 15.45 -0.64
N VAL A 93 11.66 16.28 -0.25
CA VAL A 93 11.87 17.70 0.00
C VAL A 93 12.41 17.86 1.42
N ARG A 94 13.68 18.25 1.52
CA ARG A 94 14.31 18.54 2.83
C ARG A 94 13.96 19.94 3.28
N LEU A 95 13.41 20.04 4.48
CA LEU A 95 13.08 21.32 5.10
C LEU A 95 14.22 21.72 6.06
N ARG A 96 14.86 22.86 5.78
CA ARG A 96 15.92 23.41 6.60
C ARG A 96 15.47 24.75 7.21
N GLY A 97 15.66 24.92 8.51
CA GLY A 97 15.32 26.17 9.19
C GLY A 97 13.83 26.46 9.34
N VAL A 98 12.97 25.45 9.19
CA VAL A 98 11.52 25.54 9.39
C VAL A 98 11.15 24.83 10.66
N GLY A 99 10.37 25.48 11.53
CA GLY A 99 9.84 24.90 12.78
C GLY A 99 10.31 25.64 14.01
N PHE A 100 10.02 25.03 15.15
CA PHE A 100 10.35 25.52 16.48
C PHE A 100 11.38 24.61 17.15
N THR A 101 12.03 25.07 18.20
CA THR A 101 13.05 24.30 18.94
C THR A 101 12.52 22.92 19.42
N TRP A 102 11.23 22.81 19.70
CA TRP A 102 10.60 21.57 20.19
C TRP A 102 9.89 20.77 19.09
N LEU A 103 9.69 21.34 17.86
CA LEU A 103 9.01 20.68 16.75
C LEU A 103 9.58 21.22 15.43
N TYR A 104 10.27 20.38 14.66
CA TYR A 104 10.72 20.75 13.31
C TYR A 104 10.60 19.59 12.31
N PRO A 105 10.08 19.88 11.10
CA PRO A 105 10.07 18.92 10.02
C PRO A 105 11.46 18.79 9.40
N THR A 106 11.85 17.56 9.07
CA THR A 106 13.12 17.24 8.44
C THR A 106 12.99 17.03 6.95
N TYR A 107 11.99 16.26 6.53
CA TYR A 107 11.69 16.07 5.12
C TYR A 107 10.22 15.71 4.90
N ILE A 108 9.79 15.91 3.66
CA ILE A 108 8.49 15.48 3.14
C ILE A 108 8.77 14.57 1.94
N GLN A 109 8.19 13.37 1.95
CA GLN A 109 8.32 12.39 0.88
C GLN A 109 6.94 12.10 0.28
N PRO A 110 6.62 12.60 -0.91
CA PRO A 110 5.40 12.23 -1.62
C PRO A 110 5.62 10.97 -2.46
N SER A 111 4.58 10.15 -2.54
CA SER A 111 4.50 8.96 -3.39
C SER A 111 3.14 8.86 -4.06
N LEU A 112 3.12 8.33 -5.28
CA LEU A 112 1.91 8.03 -6.04
C LEU A 112 1.90 6.56 -6.37
N PHE A 113 0.74 5.95 -6.37
CA PHE A 113 0.60 4.54 -6.74
C PHE A 113 -0.69 4.27 -7.51
N GLY A 114 -0.65 3.21 -8.30
CA GLY A 114 -1.82 2.65 -8.96
C GLY A 114 -1.71 1.14 -8.96
N THR A 115 -2.81 0.44 -8.66
CA THR A 115 -2.83 -1.01 -8.56
C THR A 115 -3.93 -1.59 -9.43
N HIS A 116 -3.62 -2.66 -10.12
CA HIS A 116 -4.58 -3.55 -10.76
C HIS A 116 -4.60 -4.87 -10.00
N LEU A 117 -5.78 -5.29 -9.59
CA LEU A 117 -6.04 -6.57 -8.95
C LEU A 117 -7.01 -7.37 -9.80
N MET A 118 -6.59 -8.56 -10.23
CA MET A 118 -7.43 -9.56 -10.87
C MET A 118 -7.64 -10.71 -9.90
N THR A 119 -8.90 -11.03 -9.63
CA THR A 119 -9.29 -12.09 -8.69
C THR A 119 -10.03 -13.21 -9.39
N ASN A 120 -9.92 -14.43 -8.86
CA ASN A 120 -10.64 -15.63 -9.33
C ASN A 120 -10.49 -15.92 -10.83
N PHE A 121 -9.26 -15.78 -11.35
CA PHE A 121 -8.95 -15.90 -12.79
C PHE A 121 -9.17 -17.31 -13.36
N ASP A 122 -9.33 -18.33 -12.52
CA ASP A 122 -9.65 -19.70 -12.90
C ASP A 122 -11.14 -19.90 -13.25
N ARG A 123 -12.01 -18.95 -12.90
CA ARG A 123 -13.44 -18.99 -13.19
C ARG A 123 -13.91 -17.68 -13.82
N ARG A 124 -14.27 -17.71 -15.08
CA ARG A 124 -14.70 -16.51 -15.83
C ARG A 124 -15.93 -15.82 -15.27
N ASP A 125 -16.85 -16.56 -14.65
CA ASP A 125 -18.08 -16.07 -14.02
C ASP A 125 -17.81 -15.31 -12.70
N GLN A 126 -16.68 -15.58 -12.06
CA GLN A 126 -16.28 -14.96 -10.77
C GLN A 126 -15.06 -14.05 -10.91
N MET A 127 -14.48 -13.98 -12.11
CA MET A 127 -13.32 -13.15 -12.36
C MET A 127 -13.68 -11.66 -12.26
N ALA A 128 -12.93 -10.92 -11.43
CA ALA A 128 -13.10 -9.49 -11.30
C ALA A 128 -11.79 -8.75 -11.55
N HIS A 129 -11.89 -7.63 -12.26
CA HIS A 129 -10.80 -6.67 -12.46
C HIS A 129 -11.08 -5.44 -11.63
N ILE A 130 -10.21 -5.13 -10.70
CA ILE A 130 -10.37 -4.02 -9.77
C ILE A 130 -9.14 -3.13 -9.89
N PHE A 131 -9.35 -1.81 -9.94
CA PHE A 131 -8.28 -0.84 -10.07
C PHE A 131 -8.32 0.14 -8.91
N ASN A 132 -7.16 0.60 -8.50
CA ASN A 132 -7.08 1.76 -7.63
C ASN A 132 -5.99 2.72 -8.09
N CYS A 133 -6.12 3.95 -7.65
CA CYS A 133 -5.04 4.94 -7.71
C CYS A 133 -5.07 5.80 -6.45
N GLY A 134 -3.90 6.23 -6.04
CA GLY A 134 -3.78 7.02 -4.83
C GLY A 134 -2.41 7.66 -4.67
N GLY A 135 -2.25 8.34 -3.56
CA GLY A 135 -0.99 8.93 -3.15
C GLY A 135 -0.86 8.97 -1.65
N GLN A 136 0.37 9.09 -1.20
CA GLN A 136 0.73 9.23 0.19
C GLN A 136 1.79 10.31 0.35
N ILE A 137 1.71 11.06 1.42
CA ILE A 137 2.72 12.05 1.82
C ILE A 137 3.20 11.66 3.21
N ASP A 138 4.49 11.38 3.32
CA ASP A 138 5.18 11.10 4.57
C ASP A 138 5.93 12.34 5.03
N ILE A 139 5.65 12.81 6.23
CA ILE A 139 6.31 13.96 6.86
C ILE A 139 7.07 13.47 8.06
N GLN A 140 8.40 13.56 8.01
CA GLN A 140 9.22 13.27 9.18
C GLN A 140 9.38 14.53 10.03
N LEU A 141 8.98 14.41 11.30
CA LEU A 141 9.10 15.44 12.33
C LEU A 141 10.07 14.98 13.41
N VAL A 142 10.77 15.92 14.00
CA VAL A 142 11.53 15.70 15.23
C VAL A 142 10.86 16.49 16.35
N LEU A 143 10.46 15.76 17.39
CA LEU A 143 9.84 16.32 18.59
C LEU A 143 10.89 16.41 19.71
N PHE A 144 10.92 17.54 20.41
CA PHE A 144 11.80 17.79 21.57
C PHE A 144 13.29 17.52 21.28
N SER A 145 13.71 17.69 20.02
CA SER A 145 15.09 17.49 19.52
C SER A 145 15.61 16.05 19.53
N TYR A 146 14.85 15.05 19.98
CA TYR A 146 15.30 13.65 20.02
C TYR A 146 14.29 12.62 19.49
N LEU A 147 12.99 12.87 19.60
CA LEU A 147 11.97 11.92 19.17
C LEU A 147 11.65 12.10 17.68
N LYS A 148 12.07 11.17 16.85
CA LYS A 148 11.72 11.15 15.41
C LYS A 148 10.35 10.50 15.24
N THR A 149 9.47 11.19 14.54
CA THR A 149 8.14 10.68 14.19
C THR A 149 7.91 10.82 12.69
N THR A 150 7.20 9.87 12.10
CA THR A 150 6.73 9.99 10.70
C THR A 150 5.22 10.03 10.68
N TRP A 151 4.68 11.09 10.12
CA TRP A 151 3.26 11.28 9.90
C TRP A 151 2.97 10.99 8.44
N SER A 152 2.07 10.04 8.18
CA SER A 152 1.70 9.61 6.85
C SER A 152 0.25 9.95 6.58
N PHE A 153 0.01 10.67 5.49
CA PHE A 153 -1.31 11.04 4.99
C PHE A 153 -1.52 10.38 3.65
N GLY A 154 -2.51 9.51 3.54
CA GLY A 154 -2.83 8.79 2.31
C GLY A 154 -4.25 9.05 1.84
N TYR A 155 -4.43 9.06 0.53
CA TYR A 155 -5.72 9.06 -0.13
C TYR A 155 -5.70 8.11 -1.31
N ALA A 156 -6.74 7.31 -1.44
CA ALA A 156 -6.89 6.41 -2.57
C ALA A 156 -8.35 6.31 -3.02
N LYS A 157 -8.51 6.02 -4.29
CA LYS A 157 -9.80 5.76 -4.92
C LYS A 157 -9.77 4.42 -5.64
N MET A 158 -10.78 3.60 -5.38
CA MET A 158 -10.98 2.30 -6.02
C MET A 158 -12.07 2.40 -7.10
N PHE A 159 -11.85 1.65 -8.18
CA PHE A 159 -12.76 1.52 -9.30
C PHE A 159 -13.03 0.04 -9.56
N ARG A 160 -14.29 -0.34 -9.58
CA ARG A 160 -14.74 -1.66 -9.97
C ARG A 160 -15.79 -1.53 -11.09
N PRO A 161 -15.62 -2.23 -12.22
CA PRO A 161 -16.60 -2.17 -13.31
C PRO A 161 -18.01 -2.53 -12.81
N GLY A 162 -18.99 -1.69 -13.12
CA GLY A 162 -20.38 -1.87 -12.70
C GLY A 162 -20.74 -1.41 -11.28
N GLU A 163 -19.80 -0.92 -10.50
CA GLU A 163 -20.02 -0.41 -9.15
C GLU A 163 -19.62 1.06 -9.01
N LYS A 164 -20.13 1.71 -7.98
CA LYS A 164 -19.68 3.09 -7.64
C LYS A 164 -18.26 3.04 -7.09
N SER A 165 -17.44 4.01 -7.50
CA SER A 165 -16.10 4.17 -6.95
C SER A 165 -16.14 4.48 -5.45
N THR A 166 -15.22 3.89 -4.70
CA THR A 166 -15.04 4.13 -3.27
C THR A 166 -13.76 4.90 -3.00
N ASN A 167 -13.73 5.64 -1.91
CA ASN A 167 -12.58 6.45 -1.49
C ASN A 167 -12.16 6.05 -0.09
N GLN A 168 -10.87 6.17 0.19
CA GLN A 168 -10.32 5.92 1.51
C GLN A 168 -9.26 6.97 1.85
N PHE A 169 -9.31 7.48 3.08
CA PHE A 169 -8.27 8.28 3.69
C PHE A 169 -7.50 7.45 4.70
N MET A 170 -6.21 7.71 4.81
CA MET A 170 -5.33 7.12 5.80
C MET A 170 -4.57 8.22 6.53
N LEU A 171 -4.55 8.12 7.85
CA LEU A 171 -3.65 8.86 8.74
C LEU A 171 -2.90 7.85 9.59
N SER A 172 -1.58 7.88 9.52
CA SER A 172 -0.72 7.00 10.31
C SER A 172 0.35 7.82 11.01
N LEU A 173 0.68 7.42 12.22
CA LEU A 173 1.77 7.98 13.01
C LEU A 173 2.73 6.86 13.39
N LYS A 174 3.98 6.98 12.97
CA LYS A 174 5.05 6.08 13.35
C LYS A 174 6.02 6.79 14.28
N LEU A 175 6.23 6.22 15.46
CA LEU A 175 7.26 6.65 16.40
C LEU A 175 8.53 5.85 16.10
N LEU A 176 9.60 6.55 15.76
CA LEU A 176 10.92 5.94 15.58
C LEU A 176 11.68 6.19 16.90
N GLY A 177 11.59 5.23 17.81
CA GLY A 177 12.54 5.15 18.92
C GLY A 177 13.97 4.96 18.38
N ASN A 178 14.93 5.64 18.97
CA ASN A 178 16.36 5.39 18.69
C ASN A 178 16.77 4.03 19.22
#